data_925b0534829003aa41dadcff5dc22a27
#
_entry.id   925b0534829003aa41dadcff5dc22a27
#
_cell.length_a   1.000
_cell.length_b   1.000
_cell.length_c   1.000
_cell.angle_alpha   90.00
_cell.angle_beta   90.00
_cell.angle_gamma   90.00
#
_symmetry.space_group_name_H-M   'P 1'
#
loop_
_entity.id
_entity.type
_entity.pdbx_description
1 polymer ?
#
loop_
_entity_poly.entity_id
_entity_poly.type
_entity_poly.pdbx_seq_one_letter_code
_entity_poly.pdbx_strand_id
1 'polypeptide(L)'
;MRDELLGLLKDLAYKKGEFKLSSGKTSEHYVNCKPVTLSGRGLTLASIMLLEYVEKDSVSVAGLTLGAAPLVSGVAVVAGLDKRLMNALIVRKEAKGHGTQAWIEGP
;
A
#
# COMPACT_ATOMS: atom_id res chain seq x y z
N MET A 1 -0.62 10.65 -15.11
CA MET A 1 -0.41 10.03 -13.78
C MET A 1 -0.45 8.50 -13.83
N ARG A 2 -1.50 7.95 -14.41
CA ARG A 2 -1.63 6.48 -14.56
C ARG A 2 -0.47 5.87 -15.36
N ASP A 3 -0.12 6.47 -16.48
CA ASP A 3 0.94 5.93 -17.35
C ASP A 3 2.31 6.00 -16.68
N GLU A 4 2.58 7.04 -15.93
CA GLU A 4 3.83 7.15 -15.18
C GLU A 4 3.91 6.06 -14.10
N LEU A 5 2.84 5.84 -13.34
CA LEU A 5 2.81 4.79 -12.32
C LEU A 5 2.96 3.41 -12.95
N LEU A 6 2.28 3.16 -14.07
CA LEU A 6 2.39 1.90 -14.79
C LEU A 6 3.83 1.65 -15.25
N GLY A 7 4.52 2.68 -15.77
CA GLY A 7 5.91 2.59 -16.14
C GLY A 7 6.82 2.23 -14.98
N LEU A 8 6.62 2.86 -13.82
CA LEU A 8 7.38 2.55 -12.62
C LEU A 8 7.16 1.11 -12.15
N LEU A 9 5.91 0.65 -12.17
CA LEU A 9 5.58 -0.73 -11.80
C LEU A 9 6.22 -1.73 -12.75
N LYS A 10 6.18 -1.45 -14.05
CA LYS A 10 6.79 -2.31 -15.06
C LYS A 10 8.30 -2.40 -14.87
N ASP A 11 8.95 -1.27 -14.64
CA ASP A 11 10.42 -1.21 -14.61
C ASP A 11 10.99 -1.67 -13.27
N LEU A 12 10.30 -1.40 -12.15
CA LEU A 12 10.85 -1.61 -10.81
C LEU A 12 10.18 -2.75 -10.03
N ALA A 13 8.93 -3.05 -10.33
CA ALA A 13 8.15 -4.03 -9.56
C ALA A 13 8.03 -5.38 -10.26
N TYR A 14 7.89 -5.37 -11.57
CA TYR A 14 7.62 -6.56 -12.35
C TYR A 14 8.93 -7.24 -12.81
N LYS A 15 8.97 -8.56 -12.67
CA LYS A 15 10.07 -9.39 -13.20
C LYS A 15 9.50 -10.60 -13.93
N LYS A 16 10.09 -10.92 -15.07
CA LYS A 16 9.79 -12.12 -15.83
C LYS A 16 10.92 -13.15 -15.62
N GLY A 17 10.58 -14.42 -15.48
CA GLY A 17 11.54 -15.49 -15.25
C GLY A 17 10.85 -16.69 -14.62
N GLU A 18 11.65 -17.56 -13.98
CA GLU A 18 11.10 -18.66 -13.20
C GLU A 18 11.18 -18.31 -11.72
N PHE A 19 10.04 -18.24 -11.06
CA PHE A 19 9.96 -17.89 -9.64
C PHE A 19 9.15 -18.94 -8.89
N LYS A 20 9.67 -19.36 -7.73
CA LYS A 20 8.93 -20.22 -6.82
C LYS A 20 8.16 -19.37 -5.84
N LEU A 21 6.84 -19.54 -5.83
CA LEU A 21 5.95 -18.80 -4.93
C LEU A 21 5.91 -19.46 -3.55
N SER A 22 5.45 -18.72 -2.54
CA SER A 22 5.28 -19.22 -1.18
C SER A 22 4.32 -20.41 -1.11
N SER A 23 3.40 -20.52 -2.06
CA SER A 23 2.48 -21.67 -2.19
C SER A 23 3.17 -22.95 -2.66
N GLY A 24 4.45 -22.88 -3.07
CA GLY A 24 5.18 -23.99 -3.68
C GLY A 24 5.02 -24.10 -5.19
N LYS A 25 4.09 -23.34 -5.79
CA LYS A 25 3.91 -23.29 -7.23
C LYS A 25 4.96 -22.42 -7.88
N THR A 26 5.23 -22.66 -9.17
CA THR A 26 6.12 -21.81 -9.96
C THR A 26 5.31 -20.83 -10.79
N SER A 27 5.90 -19.66 -11.06
CA SER A 27 5.29 -18.64 -11.92
C SER A 27 6.37 -18.06 -12.83
N GLU A 28 5.98 -17.69 -14.05
CA GLU A 28 6.84 -16.95 -14.97
C GLU A 28 6.87 -15.46 -14.65
N HIS A 29 6.02 -15.02 -13.73
CA HIS A 29 5.86 -13.62 -13.37
C HIS A 29 6.05 -13.45 -11.86
N TYR A 30 6.72 -12.39 -11.49
CA TYR A 30 6.87 -11.99 -10.10
C TYR A 30 6.68 -10.49 -9.98
N VAL A 31 5.84 -10.07 -9.04
CA VAL A 31 5.59 -8.66 -8.79
C VAL A 31 5.91 -8.36 -7.33
N ASN A 32 6.85 -7.43 -7.11
CA ASN A 32 7.13 -6.86 -5.80
C ASN A 32 6.98 -5.35 -5.91
N CYS A 33 5.91 -4.82 -5.35
CA CYS A 33 5.59 -3.40 -5.46
C CYS A 33 6.42 -2.50 -4.55
N LYS A 34 7.12 -3.06 -3.56
CA LYS A 34 7.86 -2.25 -2.57
C LYS A 34 8.84 -1.24 -3.17
N PRO A 35 9.62 -1.57 -4.22
CA PRO A 35 10.50 -0.56 -4.83
C PRO A 35 9.75 0.66 -5.37
N VAL A 36 8.47 0.49 -5.71
CA VAL A 36 7.62 1.58 -6.18
C VAL A 36 6.89 2.26 -5.02
N THR A 37 6.23 1.47 -4.17
CA THR A 37 5.42 2.01 -3.06
C THR A 37 6.26 2.65 -1.95
N LEU A 38 7.54 2.34 -1.89
CA LEU A 38 8.46 2.96 -0.94
C LEU A 38 9.32 4.06 -1.59
N SER A 39 9.17 4.29 -2.89
CA SER A 39 9.79 5.44 -3.54
C SER A 39 8.88 6.65 -3.39
N GLY A 40 9.46 7.84 -3.24
CA GLY A 40 8.67 9.06 -3.08
C GLY A 40 7.71 9.29 -4.24
N ARG A 41 8.20 9.16 -5.46
CA ARG A 41 7.36 9.40 -6.65
C ARG A 41 6.29 8.31 -6.81
N GLY A 42 6.68 7.05 -6.65
CA GLY A 42 5.74 5.93 -6.76
C GLY A 42 4.65 5.98 -5.71
N LEU A 43 5.01 6.25 -4.45
CA LEU A 43 4.04 6.37 -3.37
C LEU A 43 3.11 7.56 -3.58
N THR A 44 3.64 8.70 -4.03
CA THR A 44 2.81 9.87 -4.31
C THR A 44 1.75 9.56 -5.36
N LEU A 45 2.16 8.99 -6.50
CA LEU A 45 1.24 8.64 -7.57
C LEU A 45 0.20 7.60 -7.13
N ALA A 46 0.66 6.55 -6.46
CA ALA A 46 -0.23 5.49 -5.99
C ALA A 46 -1.25 6.04 -4.98
N SER A 47 -0.81 6.89 -4.06
CA SER A 47 -1.68 7.47 -3.04
C SER A 47 -2.76 8.37 -3.64
N ILE A 48 -2.38 9.23 -4.58
CA ILE A 48 -3.34 10.10 -5.27
C ILE A 48 -4.38 9.26 -6.01
N MET A 49 -3.93 8.26 -6.74
CA MET A 49 -4.83 7.41 -7.53
C MET A 49 -5.74 6.55 -6.65
N LEU A 50 -5.21 6.00 -5.57
CA LEU A 50 -6.02 5.22 -4.63
C LEU A 50 -7.09 6.08 -3.96
N LEU A 51 -6.76 7.32 -3.61
CA LEU A 51 -7.73 8.21 -2.98
C LEU A 51 -8.97 8.43 -3.85
N GLU A 52 -8.82 8.41 -5.17
CA GLU A 52 -9.93 8.56 -6.10
C GLU A 52 -10.98 7.44 -5.95
N TYR A 53 -10.56 6.27 -5.49
CA TYR A 53 -11.45 5.11 -5.29
C TYR A 53 -12.04 5.04 -3.90
N VAL A 54 -11.60 5.90 -2.98
CA VAL A 54 -12.13 5.91 -1.61
C VAL A 54 -13.49 6.59 -1.61
N GLU A 55 -14.48 5.92 -0.99
CA GLU A 55 -15.83 6.46 -0.88
C GLU A 55 -15.83 7.83 -0.22
N LYS A 56 -16.72 8.71 -0.66
CA LYS A 56 -16.73 10.12 -0.21
C LYS A 56 -16.97 10.28 1.29
N ASP A 57 -17.74 9.37 1.88
CA ASP A 57 -18.06 9.38 3.30
C ASP A 57 -17.09 8.58 4.16
N SER A 58 -16.11 7.91 3.56
CA SER A 58 -15.08 7.20 4.31
C SER A 58 -14.13 8.17 4.98
N VAL A 59 -13.79 7.87 6.24
CA VAL A 59 -12.87 8.68 7.05
C VAL A 59 -11.62 7.91 7.46
N SER A 60 -11.49 6.67 7.01
CA SER A 60 -10.34 5.81 7.30
C SER A 60 -10.08 4.87 6.15
N VAL A 61 -8.82 4.55 5.96
CA VAL A 61 -8.37 3.46 5.08
C VAL A 61 -7.51 2.52 5.90
N ALA A 62 -7.60 1.23 5.60
CA ALA A 62 -6.88 0.22 6.38
C ALA A 62 -6.08 -0.69 5.45
N GLY A 63 -4.96 -1.19 5.94
CA GLY A 63 -4.13 -2.11 5.19
C GLY A 63 -3.28 -2.98 6.08
N LEU A 64 -2.91 -4.15 5.55
CA LEU A 64 -2.10 -5.14 6.25
C LEU A 64 -0.62 -4.77 6.20
N THR A 65 0.06 -5.00 7.30
CA THR A 65 1.52 -4.95 7.33
C THR A 65 2.08 -6.09 6.46
N LEU A 66 3.20 -5.93 5.79
CA LEU A 66 4.00 -4.71 5.67
C LEU A 66 3.55 -3.89 4.44
N GLY A 67 3.13 -4.57 3.39
CA GLY A 67 2.98 -4.01 2.05
C GLY A 67 2.00 -2.86 1.93
N ALA A 68 0.86 -2.94 2.61
CA ALA A 68 -0.15 -1.89 2.51
C ALA A 68 0.07 -0.71 3.44
N ALA A 69 0.97 -0.84 4.44
CA ALA A 69 1.19 0.23 5.41
C ALA A 69 1.59 1.56 4.76
N PRO A 70 2.58 1.62 3.85
CA PRO A 70 2.91 2.89 3.21
C PRO A 70 1.77 3.44 2.35
N LEU A 71 0.97 2.58 1.73
CA LEU A 71 -0.14 3.01 0.88
C LEU A 71 -1.23 3.71 1.68
N VAL A 72 -1.66 3.13 2.80
CA VAL A 72 -2.68 3.78 3.63
C VAL A 72 -2.18 5.07 4.26
N SER A 73 -0.92 5.10 4.67
CA SER A 73 -0.29 6.32 5.19
C SER A 73 -0.22 7.39 4.10
N GLY A 74 0.15 7.03 2.89
CA GLY A 74 0.20 7.95 1.76
C GLY A 74 -1.17 8.52 1.40
N VAL A 75 -2.19 7.68 1.40
CA VAL A 75 -3.58 8.12 1.14
C VAL A 75 -4.02 9.12 2.21
N ALA A 76 -3.73 8.85 3.48
CA ALA A 76 -4.09 9.77 4.56
C ALA A 76 -3.39 11.13 4.40
N VAL A 77 -2.11 11.14 4.02
CA VAL A 77 -1.35 12.38 3.80
C VAL A 77 -1.95 13.17 2.65
N VAL A 78 -2.20 12.53 1.51
CA VAL A 78 -2.76 13.22 0.33
C VAL A 78 -4.13 13.81 0.65
N ALA A 79 -4.99 13.04 1.34
CA ALA A 79 -6.30 13.55 1.75
C ALA A 79 -6.16 14.73 2.70
N GLY A 80 -5.21 14.67 3.64
CA GLY A 80 -4.95 15.74 4.60
C GLY A 80 -4.49 17.03 3.95
N LEU A 81 -3.68 16.93 2.88
CA LEU A 81 -3.27 18.10 2.11
C LEU A 81 -4.48 18.81 1.48
N ASP A 82 -5.52 18.08 1.16
CA ASP A 82 -6.80 18.61 0.67
C ASP A 82 -7.79 18.91 1.79
N LYS A 83 -7.34 18.88 3.04
CA LYS A 83 -8.18 19.11 4.22
C LYS A 83 -9.33 18.13 4.37
N ARG A 84 -9.22 16.96 3.76
CA ARG A 84 -10.17 15.88 3.92
C ARG A 84 -9.76 15.01 5.11
N LEU A 85 -10.70 14.73 6.01
CA LEU A 85 -10.44 13.80 7.11
C LEU A 85 -10.23 12.40 6.56
N MET A 86 -9.05 11.84 6.82
CA MET A 86 -8.72 10.49 6.42
C MET A 86 -7.64 9.95 7.35
N ASN A 87 -7.97 8.91 8.07
CA ASN A 87 -7.03 8.24 8.97
C ASN A 87 -6.49 6.97 8.31
N ALA A 88 -5.27 6.61 8.66
CA ALA A 88 -4.67 5.36 8.24
C ALA A 88 -4.72 4.36 9.40
N LEU A 89 -5.20 3.16 9.11
CA LEU A 89 -5.26 2.06 10.06
C LEU A 89 -4.36 0.95 9.54
N ILE A 90 -3.45 0.47 10.38
CA ILE A 90 -2.53 -0.59 10.01
C ILE A 90 -2.96 -1.87 10.72
N VAL A 91 -3.32 -2.87 9.94
CA VAL A 91 -3.75 -4.17 10.45
C VAL A 91 -2.53 -5.06 10.60
N ARG A 92 -2.30 -5.57 11.79
CA ARG A 92 -1.16 -6.43 12.08
C ARG A 92 -1.48 -7.85 11.66
N LYS A 93 -0.45 -8.60 11.28
CA LYS A 93 -0.59 -10.04 11.00
C LYS A 93 -0.90 -10.83 12.25
N GLU A 94 -0.38 -10.36 13.39
CA GLU A 94 -0.58 -10.97 14.69
C GLU A 94 -0.93 -9.90 15.70
N ALA A 95 -1.66 -10.28 16.75
CA ALA A 95 -1.93 -9.39 17.85
C ALA A 95 -0.62 -8.90 18.47
N LYS A 96 -0.61 -7.65 18.94
CA LYS A 96 0.53 -7.09 19.63
C LYS A 96 0.86 -7.96 20.86
N GLY A 97 2.13 -8.35 21.01
CA GLY A 97 2.58 -9.23 22.10
C GLY A 97 2.61 -8.56 23.49
N HIS A 98 2.51 -7.23 23.54
CA HIS A 98 2.59 -6.45 24.78
C HIS A 98 1.49 -5.42 24.82
N GLY A 99 1.14 -4.98 26.02
CA GLY A 99 0.14 -3.95 26.23
C GLY A 99 -1.26 -4.42 25.85
N THR A 100 -1.95 -3.69 25.00
CA THR A 100 -3.35 -3.94 24.61
C THR A 100 -3.53 -5.15 23.72
N GLN A 101 -2.47 -5.76 23.21
CA GLN A 101 -2.52 -6.84 22.20
C GLN A 101 -3.38 -6.45 20.99
N ALA A 102 -3.27 -5.20 20.56
CA ALA A 102 -4.07 -4.69 19.46
C ALA A 102 -3.72 -5.37 18.13
N TRP A 103 -4.74 -5.62 17.32
CA TRP A 103 -4.61 -6.09 15.95
C TRP A 103 -4.52 -4.93 14.96
N ILE A 104 -5.04 -3.78 15.33
CA ILE A 104 -5.13 -2.59 14.48
C ILE A 104 -4.44 -1.44 15.19
N GLU A 105 -3.54 -0.77 14.47
CA GLU A 105 -2.89 0.44 14.93
C GLU A 105 -3.46 1.64 14.18
N GLY A 106 -3.66 2.75 14.90
CA GLY A 106 -4.17 3.99 14.31
C GLY A 106 -5.00 4.78 15.31
N PRO A 107 -5.53 5.92 14.84
CA PRO A 107 -6.42 6.74 15.67
C PRO A 107 -7.70 6.03 16.06
#